data_57a4c0d8bf0c34df2641c69c74cace15
#
_entry.id   57a4c0d8bf0c34df2641c69c74cace15
#
_cell.length_a   1.000
_cell.length_b   1.000
_cell.length_c   1.000
_cell.angle_alpha   90.00
_cell.angle_beta   90.00
_cell.angle_gamma   90.00
#
_symmetry.space_group_name_H-M   'P 1'
#
loop_
_entity.id
_entity.type
_entity.pdbx_description
1 polymer ?
#
loop_
_entity_poly.entity_id
_entity_poly.type
_entity_poly.pdbx_seq_one_letter_code
_entity_poly.pdbx_strand_id
1 'polypeptide(L)'
;MKSLALITADSDDVTYTALDEATKKADVTVVYAKSFYGGAANANTKLAGEIIGILAGPNPAEVKSGLEAAVDVIENQAHFVSANEDDSICYYAHCISRTGSYLSEGAGIKEGEALAYLIAPPLEAMYGVDAALKAADVKMCVLYAPPSETNFGGALLTGSQSACKSACDAFAAAVEFVADNPIA
;
A
#
# COMPACT_ATOMS: atom_id res chain seq x y z
N MET A 1 -8.14 -25.41 4.56
CA MET A 1 -6.76 -24.91 4.46
C MET A 1 -5.80 -26.04 4.76
N LYS A 2 -4.85 -26.33 3.88
CA LYS A 2 -3.91 -27.45 4.06
C LYS A 2 -2.44 -27.01 3.96
N SER A 3 -2.18 -25.80 3.48
CA SER A 3 -0.82 -25.27 3.29
C SER A 3 -0.78 -23.80 3.63
N LEU A 4 0.35 -23.35 4.16
CA LEU A 4 0.61 -21.97 4.54
C LEU A 4 1.93 -21.52 3.92
N ALA A 5 2.02 -20.23 3.57
CA ALA A 5 3.27 -19.53 3.34
C ALA A 5 3.34 -18.27 4.21
N LEU A 6 4.53 -17.96 4.68
CA LEU A 6 4.83 -16.74 5.41
C LEU A 6 5.69 -15.84 4.55
N ILE A 7 5.41 -14.54 4.61
CA ILE A 7 6.23 -13.50 4.02
C ILE A 7 6.47 -12.42 5.06
N THR A 8 7.67 -11.87 5.07
CA THR A 8 8.02 -10.67 5.82
C THR A 8 8.78 -9.73 4.90
N ALA A 9 8.56 -8.45 5.05
CA ALA A 9 9.22 -7.40 4.29
C ALA A 9 9.35 -6.13 5.14
N ASP A 10 10.08 -5.17 4.66
CA ASP A 10 10.42 -3.92 5.32
C ASP A 10 9.42 -2.78 5.04
N SER A 11 8.37 -3.04 4.27
CA SER A 11 7.30 -2.10 3.98
C SER A 11 5.95 -2.81 4.04
N ASP A 12 5.07 -2.33 4.91
CA ASP A 12 3.72 -2.89 5.07
C ASP A 12 2.82 -2.60 3.87
N ASP A 13 2.77 -1.36 3.37
CA ASP A 13 1.89 -0.96 2.27
C ASP A 13 2.20 -1.70 0.97
N VAL A 14 3.50 -1.82 0.65
CA VAL A 14 3.98 -2.63 -0.48
C VAL A 14 3.58 -4.09 -0.30
N THR A 15 3.72 -4.62 0.91
CA THR A 15 3.38 -6.02 1.20
C THR A 15 1.87 -6.26 1.17
N TYR A 16 1.04 -5.34 1.65
CA TYR A 16 -0.41 -5.45 1.51
C TYR A 16 -0.84 -5.49 0.04
N THR A 17 -0.22 -4.67 -0.81
CA THR A 17 -0.42 -4.73 -2.27
C THR A 17 0.01 -6.08 -2.85
N ALA A 18 1.15 -6.60 -2.40
CA ALA A 18 1.67 -7.90 -2.83
C ALA A 18 0.78 -9.07 -2.40
N LEU A 19 0.28 -9.05 -1.16
CA LEU A 19 -0.67 -10.05 -0.66
C LEU A 19 -1.99 -10.03 -1.44
N ASP A 20 -2.46 -8.85 -1.83
CA ASP A 20 -3.63 -8.71 -2.69
C ASP A 20 -3.39 -9.32 -4.07
N GLU A 21 -2.22 -9.08 -4.68
CA GLU A 21 -1.86 -9.71 -5.96
C GLU A 21 -1.82 -11.24 -5.87
N ALA A 22 -1.33 -11.79 -4.75
CA ALA A 22 -1.34 -13.22 -4.53
C ALA A 22 -2.75 -13.82 -4.62
N THR A 23 -3.76 -13.12 -4.08
CA THR A 23 -5.17 -13.58 -4.13
C THR A 23 -5.78 -13.52 -5.54
N LYS A 24 -5.19 -12.77 -6.45
CA LYS A 24 -5.61 -12.71 -7.87
C LYS A 24 -4.97 -13.80 -8.72
N LYS A 25 -3.80 -14.30 -8.31
CA LYS A 25 -2.98 -15.23 -9.09
C LYS A 25 -3.15 -16.70 -8.72
N ALA A 26 -3.61 -16.97 -7.50
CA ALA A 26 -3.74 -18.34 -6.98
C ALA A 26 -4.97 -18.48 -6.08
N ASP A 27 -5.40 -19.70 -5.85
CA ASP A 27 -6.46 -20.02 -4.89
C ASP A 27 -5.90 -19.93 -3.45
N VAL A 28 -5.65 -18.71 -3.02
CA VAL A 28 -5.12 -18.42 -1.69
C VAL A 28 -5.93 -17.32 -0.99
N THR A 29 -5.89 -17.34 0.33
CA THR A 29 -6.50 -16.32 1.19
C THR A 29 -5.43 -15.77 2.13
N VAL A 30 -5.42 -14.46 2.35
CA VAL A 30 -4.62 -13.83 3.40
C VAL A 30 -5.30 -14.10 4.73
N VAL A 31 -4.69 -14.93 5.56
CA VAL A 31 -5.26 -15.31 6.87
C VAL A 31 -4.69 -14.51 8.01
N TYR A 32 -3.59 -13.83 7.79
CA TYR A 32 -2.97 -12.93 8.74
C TYR A 32 -2.10 -11.93 7.99
N ALA A 33 -2.24 -10.66 8.32
CA ALA A 33 -1.32 -9.62 7.90
C ALA A 33 -1.28 -8.56 8.99
N LYS A 34 -0.10 -8.32 9.54
CA LYS A 34 0.06 -7.34 10.60
C LYS A 34 1.39 -6.62 10.47
N SER A 35 1.29 -5.30 10.37
CA SER A 35 2.41 -4.39 10.52
C SER A 35 2.81 -4.26 11.99
N PHE A 36 4.09 -4.07 12.23
CA PHE A 36 4.62 -3.75 13.54
C PHE A 36 5.84 -2.83 13.40
N TYR A 37 5.99 -1.96 14.37
CA TYR A 37 7.13 -1.07 14.46
C TYR A 37 8.03 -1.56 15.60
N GLY A 38 9.21 -2.05 15.24
CA GLY A 38 10.16 -2.63 16.19
C GLY A 38 10.88 -1.62 17.09
N GLY A 39 10.51 -0.35 17.00
CA GLY A 39 11.21 0.74 17.66
C GLY A 39 12.47 1.17 16.89
N ALA A 40 12.93 2.40 17.11
CA ALA A 40 14.00 3.00 16.35
C ALA A 40 15.33 2.20 16.36
N ALA A 41 15.61 1.49 17.43
CA ALA A 41 16.83 0.67 17.57
C ALA A 41 16.76 -0.69 16.87
N ASN A 42 15.54 -1.16 16.57
CA ASN A 42 15.29 -2.48 15.99
C ASN A 42 14.59 -2.41 14.62
N ALA A 43 14.25 -1.22 14.15
CA ALA A 43 13.67 -1.03 12.83
C ALA A 43 14.76 -1.24 11.76
N ASN A 44 14.48 -2.10 10.78
CA ASN A 44 15.41 -2.42 9.70
C ASN A 44 15.35 -1.40 8.56
N THR A 45 14.40 -0.48 8.57
CA THR A 45 14.14 0.46 7.49
C THR A 45 13.77 1.84 8.00
N LYS A 46 14.02 2.86 7.20
CA LYS A 46 13.56 4.23 7.42
C LYS A 46 12.11 4.46 6.96
N LEU A 47 11.56 3.53 6.20
CA LEU A 47 10.22 3.61 5.62
C LEU A 47 9.16 3.17 6.63
N ALA A 48 8.06 2.65 6.16
CA ALA A 48 7.00 2.10 7.00
C ALA A 48 7.47 0.91 7.85
N GLY A 49 6.69 0.48 8.81
CA GLY A 49 7.02 -0.63 9.68
C GLY A 49 7.13 -1.97 8.95
N GLU A 50 7.82 -2.90 9.57
CA GLU A 50 7.91 -4.28 9.10
C GLU A 50 6.55 -4.98 9.16
N ILE A 51 6.37 -6.00 8.34
CA ILE A 51 5.12 -6.75 8.25
C ILE A 51 5.35 -8.26 8.25
N ILE A 52 4.40 -8.98 8.84
CA ILE A 52 4.25 -10.43 8.65
C ILE A 52 2.93 -10.67 7.92
N GLY A 53 3.00 -11.36 6.77
CA GLY A 53 1.85 -11.84 6.01
C GLY A 53 1.81 -13.36 5.99
N ILE A 54 0.61 -13.95 6.06
CA ILE A 54 0.40 -15.40 5.95
C ILE A 54 -0.67 -15.66 4.90
N LEU A 55 -0.28 -16.39 3.86
CA LEU A 55 -1.17 -16.94 2.85
C LEU A 55 -1.57 -18.37 3.20
N ALA A 56 -2.82 -18.73 3.01
CA ALA A 56 -3.33 -20.07 3.16
C ALA A 56 -4.01 -20.53 1.87
N GLY A 57 -3.77 -21.77 1.46
CA GLY A 57 -4.35 -22.36 0.27
C GLY A 57 -4.67 -23.85 0.43
N PRO A 58 -5.32 -24.47 -0.58
CA PRO A 58 -5.75 -25.85 -0.54
C PRO A 58 -4.58 -26.85 -0.63
N ASN A 59 -3.46 -26.44 -1.23
CA ASN A 59 -2.29 -27.27 -1.46
C ASN A 59 -1.01 -26.42 -1.58
N PRO A 60 0.18 -27.05 -1.50
CA PRO A 60 1.46 -26.34 -1.60
C PRO A 60 1.69 -25.61 -2.93
N ALA A 61 1.13 -26.09 -4.05
CA ALA A 61 1.33 -25.48 -5.36
C ALA A 61 0.63 -24.11 -5.44
N GLU A 62 -0.62 -24.03 -4.98
CA GLU A 62 -1.36 -22.76 -4.92
C GLU A 62 -0.67 -21.73 -4.02
N VAL A 63 -0.26 -22.15 -2.83
CA VAL A 63 0.43 -21.27 -1.88
C VAL A 63 1.77 -20.78 -2.43
N LYS A 64 2.50 -21.65 -3.12
CA LYS A 64 3.75 -21.30 -3.80
C LYS A 64 3.50 -20.28 -4.91
N SER A 65 2.51 -20.51 -5.76
CA SER A 65 2.13 -19.58 -6.85
C SER A 65 1.72 -18.20 -6.32
N GLY A 66 0.92 -18.16 -5.26
CA GLY A 66 0.56 -16.90 -4.59
C GLY A 66 1.78 -16.18 -4.00
N LEU A 67 2.68 -16.92 -3.34
CA LEU A 67 3.90 -16.35 -2.77
C LEU A 67 4.83 -15.78 -3.86
N GLU A 68 5.02 -16.49 -4.97
CA GLU A 68 5.83 -16.03 -6.10
C GLU A 68 5.26 -14.73 -6.70
N ALA A 69 3.93 -14.62 -6.81
CA ALA A 69 3.28 -13.39 -7.26
C ALA A 69 3.48 -12.23 -6.26
N ALA A 70 3.40 -12.50 -4.96
CA ALA A 70 3.67 -11.49 -3.94
C ALA A 70 5.12 -11.00 -3.98
N VAL A 71 6.07 -11.91 -4.11
CA VAL A 71 7.51 -11.56 -4.22
C VAL A 71 7.77 -10.70 -5.46
N ASP A 72 7.17 -11.04 -6.61
CA ASP A 72 7.32 -10.25 -7.83
C ASP A 72 6.82 -8.81 -7.68
N VAL A 73 5.72 -8.60 -6.95
CA VAL A 73 5.22 -7.24 -6.65
C VAL A 73 6.23 -6.46 -5.81
N ILE A 74 6.75 -7.06 -4.74
CA ILE A 74 7.71 -6.41 -3.84
C ILE A 74 9.03 -6.08 -4.56
N GLU A 75 9.51 -6.99 -5.40
CA GLU A 75 10.81 -6.81 -6.06
C GLU A 75 10.75 -5.91 -7.30
N ASN A 76 9.61 -5.88 -8.01
CA ASN A 76 9.59 -5.32 -9.37
C ASN A 76 8.48 -4.30 -9.64
N GLN A 77 7.42 -4.19 -8.82
CA GLN A 77 6.24 -3.44 -9.20
C GLN A 77 5.86 -2.31 -8.24
N ALA A 78 5.98 -2.52 -6.94
CA ALA A 78 5.52 -1.60 -5.92
C ALA A 78 6.68 -1.14 -5.04
N HIS A 79 6.82 0.17 -4.88
CA HIS A 79 7.89 0.76 -4.07
C HIS A 79 7.50 2.15 -3.58
N PHE A 80 8.10 2.57 -2.49
CA PHE A 80 8.09 3.96 -2.06
C PHE A 80 8.97 4.80 -2.98
N VAL A 81 8.56 6.04 -3.22
CA VAL A 81 9.29 7.03 -4.00
C VAL A 81 9.79 8.11 -3.06
N SER A 82 11.03 8.54 -3.25
CA SER A 82 11.58 9.69 -2.52
C SER A 82 11.10 10.99 -3.14
N ALA A 83 10.62 11.91 -2.31
CA ALA A 83 10.24 13.26 -2.72
C ALA A 83 11.40 14.26 -2.61
N ASN A 84 12.56 13.87 -2.03
CA ASN A 84 13.72 14.73 -1.83
C ASN A 84 15.04 13.95 -1.89
N GLU A 85 16.15 14.67 -2.02
CA GLU A 85 17.48 14.08 -2.25
C GLU A 85 18.01 13.23 -1.08
N ASP A 86 17.57 13.50 0.15
CA ASP A 86 18.07 12.84 1.35
C ASP A 86 17.17 11.70 1.85
N ASP A 87 16.14 11.33 1.08
CA ASP A 87 15.13 10.31 1.40
C ASP A 87 14.40 10.55 2.73
N SER A 88 14.34 11.79 3.22
CA SER A 88 13.64 12.11 4.46
C SER A 88 12.12 12.16 4.29
N ILE A 89 11.65 12.38 3.07
CA ILE A 89 10.23 12.37 2.70
C ILE A 89 10.03 11.33 1.59
N CYS A 90 9.47 10.19 1.97
CA CYS A 90 9.08 9.15 1.03
C CYS A 90 7.58 8.97 1.01
N TYR A 91 7.01 8.61 -0.14
CA TYR A 91 5.60 8.36 -0.29
C TYR A 91 5.31 7.10 -1.11
N TYR A 92 4.14 6.56 -0.92
CA TYR A 92 3.57 5.47 -1.71
C TYR A 92 2.31 5.96 -2.40
N ALA A 93 2.29 5.97 -3.73
CA ALA A 93 1.16 6.36 -4.56
C ALA A 93 0.96 5.30 -5.65
N HIS A 94 0.26 4.23 -5.30
CA HIS A 94 0.13 3.05 -6.15
C HIS A 94 -1.29 2.86 -6.65
N CYS A 95 -1.45 2.82 -7.99
CA CYS A 95 -2.73 2.55 -8.62
C CYS A 95 -2.90 1.05 -8.86
N ILE A 96 -3.75 0.42 -8.07
CA ILE A 96 -4.15 -0.97 -8.25
C ILE A 96 -5.32 -0.98 -9.23
N SER A 97 -5.07 -1.45 -10.46
CA SER A 97 -6.06 -1.44 -11.54
C SER A 97 -7.26 -2.35 -11.27
N ARG A 98 -7.03 -3.43 -10.53
CA ARG A 98 -8.02 -4.41 -10.10
C ARG A 98 -7.60 -4.98 -8.76
N THR A 99 -8.41 -4.78 -7.73
CA THR A 99 -8.19 -5.38 -6.41
C THR A 99 -8.47 -6.88 -6.43
N GLY A 100 -7.71 -7.62 -5.64
CA GLY A 100 -8.03 -8.97 -5.23
C GLY A 100 -8.96 -8.99 -4.02
N SER A 101 -9.09 -10.13 -3.37
CA SER A 101 -9.99 -10.29 -2.23
C SER A 101 -9.50 -9.54 -0.97
N TYR A 102 -8.19 -9.39 -0.79
CA TYR A 102 -7.63 -8.82 0.42
C TYR A 102 -7.85 -7.31 0.55
N LEU A 103 -7.42 -6.53 -0.44
CA LEU A 103 -7.59 -5.08 -0.41
C LEU A 103 -9.02 -4.64 -0.67
N SER A 104 -9.80 -5.40 -1.46
CA SER A 104 -11.22 -5.10 -1.65
C SER A 104 -11.99 -5.23 -0.34
N GLU A 105 -11.73 -6.25 0.47
CA GLU A 105 -12.31 -6.42 1.80
C GLU A 105 -11.92 -5.26 2.72
N GLY A 106 -10.62 -4.93 2.79
CA GLY A 106 -10.10 -3.82 3.60
C GLY A 106 -10.66 -2.46 3.21
N ALA A 107 -10.86 -2.21 1.91
CA ALA A 107 -11.43 -0.98 1.39
C ALA A 107 -12.97 -0.95 1.40
N GLY A 108 -13.65 -2.06 1.65
CA GLY A 108 -15.11 -2.17 1.61
C GLY A 108 -15.69 -1.98 0.19
N ILE A 109 -14.99 -2.43 -0.83
CA ILE A 109 -15.36 -2.35 -2.25
C ILE A 109 -15.53 -3.76 -2.83
N LYS A 110 -16.02 -3.85 -4.06
CA LYS A 110 -16.09 -5.14 -4.75
C LYS A 110 -14.71 -5.55 -5.28
N GLU A 111 -14.44 -6.83 -5.18
CA GLU A 111 -13.27 -7.41 -5.84
C GLU A 111 -13.25 -7.08 -7.34
N GLY A 112 -12.08 -6.68 -7.83
CA GLY A 112 -11.90 -6.23 -9.21
C GLY A 112 -12.11 -4.74 -9.44
N GLU A 113 -12.60 -3.97 -8.47
CA GLU A 113 -12.62 -2.51 -8.56
C GLU A 113 -11.21 -1.93 -8.44
N ALA A 114 -10.99 -0.75 -9.05
CA ALA A 114 -9.69 -0.08 -8.96
C ALA A 114 -9.53 0.66 -7.63
N LEU A 115 -8.28 0.78 -7.20
CA LEU A 115 -7.92 1.43 -5.94
C LEU A 115 -6.70 2.32 -6.12
N ALA A 116 -6.72 3.52 -5.57
CA ALA A 116 -5.54 4.34 -5.33
C ALA A 116 -5.11 4.15 -3.87
N TYR A 117 -3.90 3.65 -3.66
CA TYR A 117 -3.31 3.45 -2.35
C TYR A 117 -2.26 4.54 -2.11
N LEU A 118 -2.54 5.41 -1.15
CA LEU A 118 -1.84 6.68 -0.94
C LEU A 118 -1.32 6.75 0.49
N ILE A 119 0.01 6.79 0.65
CA ILE A 119 0.68 6.87 1.96
C ILE A 119 1.84 7.85 1.87
N ALA A 120 2.00 8.69 2.90
CA ALA A 120 3.12 9.61 3.05
C ALA A 120 3.30 10.00 4.53
N PRO A 121 4.35 10.75 4.90
CA PRO A 121 4.44 11.34 6.23
C PRO A 121 3.20 12.21 6.57
N PRO A 122 2.93 12.48 7.85
CA PRO A 122 1.62 12.97 8.31
C PRO A 122 1.07 14.22 7.61
N LEU A 123 1.87 15.25 7.45
CA LEU A 123 1.44 16.51 6.82
C LEU A 123 1.26 16.31 5.32
N GLU A 124 2.24 15.71 4.69
CA GLU A 124 2.29 15.41 3.26
C GLU A 124 1.12 14.51 2.85
N ALA A 125 0.80 13.51 3.67
CA ALA A 125 -0.32 12.62 3.44
C ALA A 125 -1.66 13.36 3.42
N MET A 126 -1.91 14.22 4.39
CA MET A 126 -3.18 14.95 4.46
C MET A 126 -3.32 15.97 3.33
N TYR A 127 -2.24 16.68 3.01
CA TYR A 127 -2.22 17.60 1.88
C TYR A 127 -2.40 16.86 0.54
N GLY A 128 -1.69 15.74 0.37
CA GLY A 128 -1.78 14.90 -0.82
C GLY A 128 -3.15 14.25 -1.02
N VAL A 129 -3.78 13.73 0.05
CA VAL A 129 -5.12 13.14 -0.02
C VAL A 129 -6.16 14.20 -0.43
N ASP A 130 -6.09 15.42 0.10
CA ASP A 130 -6.96 16.52 -0.31
C ASP A 130 -6.78 16.87 -1.80
N ALA A 131 -5.53 16.92 -2.27
CA ALA A 131 -5.22 17.14 -3.68
C ALA A 131 -5.77 16.02 -4.58
N ALA A 132 -5.59 14.77 -4.19
CA ALA A 132 -6.11 13.61 -4.93
C ALA A 132 -7.63 13.62 -5.07
N LEU A 133 -8.35 13.94 -3.99
CA LEU A 133 -9.82 14.04 -3.98
C LEU A 133 -10.35 15.19 -4.84
N LYS A 134 -9.58 16.25 -5.01
CA LYS A 134 -9.94 17.41 -5.86
C LYS A 134 -9.63 17.19 -7.33
N ALA A 135 -8.61 16.37 -7.62
CA ALA A 135 -8.12 16.16 -8.99
C ALA A 135 -8.89 15.09 -9.78
N ALA A 136 -9.59 14.17 -9.11
CA ALA A 136 -10.18 13.01 -9.77
C ALA A 136 -11.55 12.67 -9.17
N ASP A 137 -12.40 12.04 -10.00
CA ASP A 137 -13.69 11.50 -9.54
C ASP A 137 -13.48 10.16 -8.82
N VAL A 138 -13.03 10.27 -7.59
CA VAL A 138 -12.76 9.15 -6.69
C VAL A 138 -13.51 9.31 -5.38
N LYS A 139 -13.80 8.19 -4.73
CA LYS A 139 -14.43 8.13 -3.41
C LYS A 139 -13.44 7.58 -2.39
N MET A 140 -13.36 8.22 -1.24
CA MET A 140 -12.60 7.73 -0.10
C MET A 140 -13.27 6.49 0.49
N CYS A 141 -12.51 5.40 0.57
CA CYS A 141 -12.90 4.15 1.23
C CYS A 141 -12.40 4.12 2.67
N VAL A 142 -11.13 4.41 2.86
CA VAL A 142 -10.46 4.41 4.16
C VAL A 142 -9.61 5.67 4.28
N LEU A 143 -9.62 6.30 5.44
CA LEU A 143 -8.65 7.34 5.83
C LEU A 143 -7.76 6.76 6.93
N TYR A 144 -6.48 6.71 6.68
CA TYR A 144 -5.45 6.44 7.68
C TYR A 144 -5.01 7.77 8.29
N ALA A 145 -5.76 8.23 9.31
CA ALA A 145 -5.43 9.48 9.98
C ALA A 145 -4.09 9.38 10.72
N PRO A 146 -3.17 10.33 10.55
CA PRO A 146 -1.90 10.32 11.25
C PRO A 146 -2.04 10.67 12.74
N PRO A 147 -1.18 10.11 13.64
CA PRO A 147 -0.24 9.06 13.30
C PRO A 147 -0.93 7.70 13.13
N SER A 148 -0.55 6.96 12.10
CA SER A 148 -0.93 5.57 11.94
C SER A 148 0.00 4.67 12.78
N GLU A 149 -0.08 3.34 12.59
CA GLU A 149 0.82 2.38 13.26
C GLU A 149 2.30 2.62 12.93
N THR A 150 2.59 3.23 11.79
CA THR A 150 3.94 3.46 11.26
C THR A 150 4.39 4.93 11.28
N ASN A 151 3.62 5.83 11.88
CA ASN A 151 3.79 7.29 11.82
C ASN A 151 3.54 7.93 10.43
N PHE A 152 3.10 7.16 9.45
CA PHE A 152 2.60 7.65 8.18
C PHE A 152 1.09 7.89 8.26
N GLY A 153 0.54 8.51 7.26
CA GLY A 153 -0.90 8.64 7.06
C GLY A 153 -1.24 8.46 5.59
N GLY A 154 -2.52 8.46 5.25
CA GLY A 154 -2.93 8.29 3.87
C GLY A 154 -4.38 7.89 3.70
N ALA A 155 -4.69 7.31 2.53
CA ALA A 155 -6.04 6.88 2.21
C ALA A 155 -6.07 5.77 1.16
N LEU A 156 -7.19 5.02 1.16
CA LEU A 156 -7.62 4.21 0.04
C LEU A 156 -8.77 4.93 -0.67
N LEU A 157 -8.59 5.20 -1.97
CA LEU A 157 -9.61 5.84 -2.80
C LEU A 157 -10.02 4.90 -3.93
N THR A 158 -11.31 4.83 -4.26
CA THR A 158 -11.83 4.03 -5.38
C THR A 158 -12.52 4.88 -6.42
N GLY A 159 -12.54 4.43 -7.66
CA GLY A 159 -13.15 5.07 -8.80
C GLY A 159 -12.87 4.27 -10.08
N SER A 160 -13.00 4.89 -11.24
CA SER A 160 -12.47 4.26 -12.45
C SER A 160 -10.94 4.10 -12.36
N GLN A 161 -10.36 3.16 -13.11
CA GLN A 161 -8.90 2.99 -13.12
C GLN A 161 -8.17 4.29 -13.49
N SER A 162 -8.68 5.05 -14.46
CA SER A 162 -8.12 6.34 -14.86
C SER A 162 -8.24 7.39 -13.75
N ALA A 163 -9.34 7.41 -13.03
CA ALA A 163 -9.52 8.32 -11.89
C ALA A 163 -8.57 7.96 -10.74
N CYS A 164 -8.42 6.68 -10.41
CA CYS A 164 -7.45 6.22 -9.40
C CYS A 164 -6.01 6.59 -9.80
N LYS A 165 -5.64 6.42 -11.08
CA LYS A 165 -4.34 6.85 -11.59
C LYS A 165 -4.13 8.35 -11.45
N SER A 166 -5.12 9.17 -11.84
CA SER A 166 -5.05 10.63 -11.68
C SER A 166 -4.97 11.06 -10.23
N ALA A 167 -5.66 10.34 -9.32
CA ALA A 167 -5.55 10.58 -7.89
C ALA A 167 -4.15 10.28 -7.35
N CYS A 168 -3.51 9.18 -7.78
CA CYS A 168 -2.12 8.86 -7.43
C CYS A 168 -1.16 9.94 -7.94
N ASP A 169 -1.31 10.39 -9.18
CA ASP A 169 -0.44 11.41 -9.76
C ASP A 169 -0.59 12.76 -9.03
N ALA A 170 -1.80 13.16 -8.68
CA ALA A 170 -2.06 14.37 -7.92
C ALA A 170 -1.52 14.30 -6.47
N PHE A 171 -1.64 13.14 -5.84
CA PHE A 171 -1.07 12.90 -4.52
C PHE A 171 0.46 13.03 -4.55
N ALA A 172 1.12 12.37 -5.49
CA ALA A 172 2.57 12.42 -5.67
C ALA A 172 3.06 13.87 -5.85
N ALA A 173 2.45 14.60 -6.80
CA ALA A 173 2.80 15.99 -7.05
C ALA A 173 2.60 16.90 -5.83
N ALA A 174 1.57 16.62 -5.03
CA ALA A 174 1.31 17.39 -3.80
C ALA A 174 2.34 17.11 -2.70
N VAL A 175 2.77 15.85 -2.54
CA VAL A 175 3.83 15.48 -1.60
C VAL A 175 5.16 16.10 -2.01
N GLU A 176 5.52 16.02 -3.27
CA GLU A 176 6.72 16.65 -3.82
C GLU A 176 6.71 18.18 -3.64
N PHE A 177 5.54 18.80 -3.88
CA PHE A 177 5.39 20.24 -3.64
C PHE A 177 5.65 20.63 -2.17
N VAL A 178 5.15 19.86 -1.21
CA VAL A 178 5.40 20.13 0.22
C VAL A 178 6.88 19.92 0.54
N ALA A 179 7.51 18.88 0.00
CA ALA A 179 8.93 18.60 0.18
C ALA A 179 9.83 19.73 -0.34
N ASP A 180 9.47 20.31 -1.49
CA ASP A 180 10.19 21.44 -2.12
C ASP A 180 9.94 22.79 -1.44
N ASN A 181 8.87 22.90 -0.65
CA ASN A 181 8.45 24.16 0.00
C ASN A 181 8.27 23.96 1.52
N PRO A 182 9.31 23.57 2.27
CA PRO A 182 9.21 23.34 3.70
C PRO A 182 8.82 24.63 4.43
N ILE A 183 7.91 24.52 5.38
CA ILE A 183 7.55 25.62 6.27
C ILE A 183 8.71 25.82 7.25
N ALA A 184 9.35 26.95 7.21
CA ALA A 184 10.45 27.31 8.10
C ALA A 184 9.93 27.72 9.49
#